data_41464caaa51f85e78ad6870aad50b376
#
_entry.id   41464caaa51f85e78ad6870aad50b376
#
_cell.length_a   1.000
_cell.length_b   1.000
_cell.length_c   1.000
_cell.angle_alpha   90.00
_cell.angle_beta   90.00
_cell.angle_gamma   90.00
#
_symmetry.space_group_name_H-M   'P 1'
#
loop_
_entity.id
_entity.type
_entity.pdbx_description
1 polymer ?
#
loop_
_entity_poly.entity_id
_entity_poly.type
_entity_poly.pdbx_seq_one_letter_code
_entity_poly.pdbx_strand_id
1 'polypeptide(L)'
;SGRKTYPTTGHLNMTTVRVTSADYRMNLVEAVYGWLAHDNKVVPHDTLYPDGKTEEQSTQENAEEFSQSQESAKVAALKELHVPVQSWVIVSTVVKDSPAEGRLHAGDVIKAVDGTAVKAPDDVAKLVTKHKPGEDVVFTIVPAKEQAAAEKAHRTATKTEKITITTK
;
A
#
# COMPACT_ATOMS: atom_id res chain seq x y z
N SER A 1 -23.48 -13.75 11.69
CA SER A 1 -23.37 -12.76 10.61
C SER A 1 -24.61 -12.85 9.73
N GLY A 2 -25.52 -11.86 9.83
CA GLY A 2 -26.82 -11.85 9.14
C GLY A 2 -26.81 -11.16 7.79
N ARG A 3 -25.75 -11.33 6.98
CA ARG A 3 -25.73 -10.77 5.61
C ARG A 3 -26.40 -11.72 4.64
N LYS A 4 -27.27 -11.17 3.79
CA LYS A 4 -27.94 -11.90 2.72
C LYS A 4 -26.89 -12.42 1.74
N THR A 5 -26.90 -13.73 1.50
CA THR A 5 -26.03 -14.36 0.49
C THR A 5 -26.83 -14.64 -0.78
N TYR A 6 -26.18 -14.60 -1.90
CA TYR A 6 -26.74 -14.87 -3.22
C TYR A 6 -26.08 -16.12 -3.81
N PRO A 7 -26.82 -16.99 -4.52
CA PRO A 7 -26.22 -18.11 -5.21
C PRO A 7 -25.26 -17.62 -6.30
N THR A 8 -24.08 -18.19 -6.35
CA THR A 8 -23.07 -17.91 -7.38
C THR A 8 -22.74 -19.18 -8.13
N THR A 9 -22.37 -19.06 -9.41
CA THR A 9 -21.96 -20.18 -10.25
C THR A 9 -20.46 -20.41 -10.28
N GLY A 10 -19.69 -19.55 -9.63
CA GLY A 10 -18.25 -19.63 -9.54
C GLY A 10 -17.76 -20.16 -8.18
N HIS A 11 -16.53 -20.66 -8.16
CA HIS A 11 -15.83 -21.08 -6.95
C HIS A 11 -14.62 -20.17 -6.71
N LEU A 12 -14.54 -19.57 -5.52
CA LEU A 12 -13.36 -18.85 -5.05
C LEU A 12 -12.64 -19.72 -4.04
N ASN A 13 -11.45 -20.20 -4.41
CA ASN A 13 -10.59 -20.96 -3.53
C ASN A 13 -9.59 -19.99 -2.87
N MET A 14 -9.58 -19.98 -1.55
CA MET A 14 -8.63 -19.20 -0.76
C MET A 14 -7.66 -20.15 -0.09
N THR A 15 -6.36 -19.91 -0.28
CA THR A 15 -5.29 -20.62 0.42
C THR A 15 -4.66 -19.69 1.44
N THR A 16 -4.34 -20.22 2.61
CA THR A 16 -3.59 -19.51 3.64
C THR A 16 -2.21 -20.11 3.77
N VAL A 17 -1.19 -19.27 3.83
CA VAL A 17 0.18 -19.67 4.09
C VAL A 17 0.57 -19.14 5.45
N ARG A 18 1.16 -20.00 6.29
CA ARG A 18 1.73 -19.59 7.58
C ARG A 18 3.22 -19.44 7.41
N VAL A 19 3.74 -18.28 7.80
CA VAL A 19 5.17 -17.95 7.75
C VAL A 19 5.68 -17.82 9.18
N THR A 20 6.90 -18.28 9.45
CA THR A 20 7.58 -18.06 10.74
C THR A 20 7.90 -16.57 10.89
N SER A 21 7.93 -16.07 12.12
CA SER A 21 8.30 -14.66 12.38
C SER A 21 9.77 -14.38 11.98
N ALA A 22 10.09 -13.11 11.76
CA ALA A 22 11.43 -12.67 11.39
C ALA A 22 12.51 -13.08 12.41
N ASP A 23 12.16 -13.12 13.71
CA ASP A 23 13.06 -13.51 14.79
C ASP A 23 13.20 -15.01 14.98
N TYR A 24 12.44 -15.82 14.23
CA TYR A 24 12.47 -17.27 14.41
C TYR A 24 13.78 -17.85 13.87
N ARG A 25 14.54 -18.47 14.77
CA ARG A 25 15.76 -19.18 14.42
C ARG A 25 15.46 -20.67 14.29
N MET A 26 15.37 -21.12 13.06
CA MET A 26 15.17 -22.54 12.73
C MET A 26 16.45 -23.32 13.05
N ASN A 27 16.31 -24.42 13.76
CA ASN A 27 17.43 -25.35 13.98
C ASN A 27 17.57 -26.31 12.77
N LEU A 28 18.72 -27.00 12.70
CA LEU A 28 19.03 -27.88 11.56
C LEU A 28 18.02 -29.04 11.39
N VAL A 29 17.51 -29.58 12.48
CA VAL A 29 16.55 -30.71 12.45
C VAL A 29 15.20 -30.23 11.89
N GLU A 30 14.75 -29.07 12.32
CA GLU A 30 13.53 -28.43 11.81
C GLU A 30 13.67 -28.05 10.32
N ALA A 31 14.83 -27.57 9.90
CA ALA A 31 15.11 -27.24 8.51
C ALA A 31 15.04 -28.49 7.62
N VAL A 32 15.65 -29.60 8.04
CA VAL A 32 15.61 -30.87 7.32
C VAL A 32 14.19 -31.45 7.29
N TYR A 33 13.48 -31.40 8.41
CA TYR A 33 12.09 -31.83 8.47
C TYR A 33 11.20 -31.00 7.55
N GLY A 34 11.33 -29.66 7.61
CA GLY A 34 10.57 -28.74 6.76
C GLY A 34 10.88 -28.92 5.27
N TRP A 35 12.12 -29.28 4.91
CA TRP A 35 12.53 -29.55 3.53
C TRP A 35 11.97 -30.87 3.00
N LEU A 36 11.84 -31.89 3.87
CA LEU A 36 11.28 -33.19 3.50
C LEU A 36 9.75 -33.21 3.51
N ALA A 37 9.11 -32.30 4.24
CA ALA A 37 7.67 -32.23 4.34
C ALA A 37 7.05 -31.65 3.05
N HIS A 38 6.01 -32.33 2.53
CA HIS A 38 5.33 -31.95 1.27
C HIS A 38 4.64 -30.58 1.34
N ASP A 39 4.17 -30.20 2.55
CA ASP A 39 3.33 -29.01 2.76
C ASP A 39 4.14 -27.80 3.24
N ASN A 40 5.44 -27.94 3.43
CA ASN A 40 6.33 -26.88 3.91
C ASN A 40 7.37 -26.53 2.86
N LYS A 41 7.81 -25.27 2.88
CA LYS A 41 8.98 -24.80 2.12
C LYS A 41 9.92 -24.06 3.03
N VAL A 42 11.18 -24.45 3.04
CA VAL A 42 12.27 -23.72 3.67
C VAL A 42 12.86 -22.80 2.61
N VAL A 43 12.81 -21.51 2.89
CA VAL A 43 13.35 -20.47 2.01
C VAL A 43 14.36 -19.64 2.78
N PRO A 44 15.34 -19.01 2.11
CA PRO A 44 16.28 -18.10 2.78
C PRO A 44 15.53 -16.97 3.49
N HIS A 45 16.02 -16.60 4.67
CA HIS A 45 15.42 -15.52 5.50
C HIS A 45 15.25 -14.22 4.70
N ASP A 46 16.29 -13.82 3.96
CA ASP A 46 16.34 -12.57 3.19
C ASP A 46 15.33 -12.52 2.04
N THR A 47 14.78 -13.69 1.65
CA THR A 47 13.71 -13.75 0.64
C THR A 47 12.37 -13.25 1.18
N LEU A 48 12.12 -13.50 2.48
CA LEU A 48 10.88 -13.12 3.16
C LEU A 48 11.03 -11.80 3.93
N TYR A 49 12.23 -11.57 4.45
CA TYR A 49 12.56 -10.42 5.29
C TYR A 49 13.82 -9.72 4.75
N PRO A 50 13.69 -8.89 3.71
CA PRO A 50 14.82 -8.15 3.17
C PRO A 50 15.47 -7.26 4.23
N ASP A 51 16.82 -7.21 4.23
CA ASP A 51 17.57 -6.38 5.16
C ASP A 51 17.16 -4.92 5.14
N GLY A 52 17.09 -4.31 6.32
CA GLY A 52 16.83 -2.88 6.51
C GLY A 52 15.38 -2.50 6.82
N LYS A 53 14.45 -3.46 6.90
CA LYS A 53 13.08 -3.21 7.40
C LYS A 53 12.92 -3.69 8.83
N THR A 54 12.26 -2.87 9.65
CA THR A 54 11.84 -3.30 10.99
C THR A 54 10.58 -4.17 10.88
N GLU A 55 10.32 -5.01 11.90
CA GLU A 55 9.09 -5.80 11.98
C GLU A 55 7.83 -4.91 11.96
N GLU A 56 7.91 -3.75 12.60
CA GLU A 56 6.84 -2.75 12.61
C GLU A 56 6.57 -2.20 11.21
N GLN A 57 7.62 -1.88 10.44
CA GLN A 57 7.49 -1.42 9.05
C GLN A 57 6.88 -2.50 8.16
N SER A 58 7.32 -3.75 8.29
CA SER A 58 6.76 -4.88 7.53
C SER A 58 5.29 -5.13 7.88
N THR A 59 4.94 -5.04 9.16
CA THR A 59 3.55 -5.20 9.62
C THR A 59 2.67 -4.08 9.10
N GLN A 60 3.15 -2.84 9.08
CA GLN A 60 2.41 -1.70 8.57
C GLN A 60 2.23 -1.79 7.04
N GLU A 61 3.27 -2.17 6.30
CA GLU A 61 3.18 -2.39 4.85
C GLU A 61 2.17 -3.50 4.52
N ASN A 62 2.25 -4.64 5.21
CA ASN A 62 1.31 -5.75 5.01
C ASN A 62 -0.14 -5.35 5.31
N ALA A 63 -0.37 -4.55 6.35
CA ALA A 63 -1.70 -4.04 6.68
C ALA A 63 -2.22 -3.08 5.59
N GLU A 64 -1.36 -2.24 5.05
CA GLU A 64 -1.68 -1.32 3.95
C GLU A 64 -1.98 -2.06 2.66
N GLU A 65 -1.15 -3.04 2.27
CA GLU A 65 -1.38 -3.89 1.10
C GLU A 65 -2.70 -4.67 1.21
N PHE A 66 -3.03 -5.16 2.40
CA PHE A 66 -4.30 -5.83 2.64
C PHE A 66 -5.48 -4.88 2.50
N SER A 67 -5.37 -3.66 3.04
CA SER A 67 -6.37 -2.60 2.88
C SER A 67 -6.58 -2.23 1.43
N GLN A 68 -5.49 -2.02 0.67
CA GLN A 68 -5.53 -1.72 -0.76
C GLN A 68 -6.17 -2.86 -1.57
N SER A 69 -5.90 -4.12 -1.21
CA SER A 69 -6.51 -5.28 -1.84
C SER A 69 -8.03 -5.30 -1.63
N GLN A 70 -8.49 -5.01 -0.41
CA GLN A 70 -9.93 -4.91 -0.11
C GLN A 70 -10.60 -3.77 -0.87
N GLU A 71 -9.97 -2.60 -0.93
CA GLU A 71 -10.48 -1.45 -1.68
C GLU A 71 -10.54 -1.75 -3.19
N SER A 72 -9.51 -2.39 -3.74
CA SER A 72 -9.49 -2.82 -5.14
C SER A 72 -10.63 -3.77 -5.47
N ALA A 73 -10.92 -4.72 -4.58
CA ALA A 73 -12.04 -5.64 -4.74
C ALA A 73 -13.40 -4.92 -4.70
N LYS A 74 -13.58 -3.94 -3.78
CA LYS A 74 -14.77 -3.10 -3.72
C LYS A 74 -14.94 -2.27 -5.00
N VAL A 75 -13.86 -1.64 -5.47
CA VAL A 75 -13.86 -0.85 -6.70
C VAL A 75 -14.22 -1.70 -7.91
N ALA A 76 -13.67 -2.92 -8.01
CA ALA A 76 -14.01 -3.84 -9.09
C ALA A 76 -15.50 -4.21 -9.08
N ALA A 77 -16.05 -4.52 -7.91
CA ALA A 77 -17.47 -4.84 -7.76
C ALA A 77 -18.37 -3.64 -8.09
N LEU A 78 -18.00 -2.43 -7.66
CA LEU A 78 -18.77 -1.21 -7.97
C LEU A 78 -18.73 -0.87 -9.46
N LYS A 79 -17.59 -1.06 -10.12
CA LYS A 79 -17.46 -0.87 -11.58
C LYS A 79 -18.34 -1.85 -12.35
N GLU A 80 -18.40 -3.11 -11.94
CA GLU A 80 -19.28 -4.11 -12.55
C GLU A 80 -20.76 -3.73 -12.40
N LEU A 81 -21.11 -3.14 -11.27
CA LEU A 81 -22.45 -2.60 -11.02
C LEU A 81 -22.72 -1.23 -11.68
N HIS A 82 -21.79 -0.70 -12.47
CA HIS A 82 -21.85 0.61 -13.12
C HIS A 82 -22.04 1.79 -12.13
N VAL A 83 -21.60 1.60 -10.87
CA VAL A 83 -21.62 2.66 -9.87
C VAL A 83 -20.37 3.52 -10.05
N PRO A 84 -20.50 4.85 -10.18
CA PRO A 84 -19.35 5.73 -10.33
C PRO A 84 -18.48 5.69 -9.08
N VAL A 85 -17.18 5.43 -9.25
CA VAL A 85 -16.19 5.43 -8.19
C VAL A 85 -15.20 6.57 -8.39
N GLN A 86 -14.81 7.21 -7.30
CA GLN A 86 -13.73 8.19 -7.31
C GLN A 86 -12.41 7.47 -7.03
N SER A 87 -11.41 7.74 -7.85
CA SER A 87 -10.05 7.24 -7.65
C SER A 87 -9.17 8.32 -7.03
N TRP A 88 -8.30 7.90 -6.12
CA TRP A 88 -7.33 8.76 -5.46
C TRP A 88 -5.93 8.20 -5.72
N VAL A 89 -4.95 9.08 -5.84
CA VAL A 89 -3.54 8.68 -5.90
C VAL A 89 -3.01 8.66 -4.48
N ILE A 90 -2.70 7.46 -3.99
CA ILE A 90 -2.24 7.25 -2.61
C ILE A 90 -0.76 6.87 -2.64
N VAL A 91 0.01 7.42 -1.72
CA VAL A 91 1.39 7.01 -1.48
C VAL A 91 1.36 5.64 -0.80
N SER A 92 1.84 4.60 -1.46
CA SER A 92 1.89 3.25 -0.89
C SER A 92 3.10 3.07 0.02
N THR A 93 4.26 3.50 -0.45
CA THR A 93 5.50 3.43 0.33
C THR A 93 6.42 4.62 0.00
N VAL A 94 7.33 4.95 0.91
CA VAL A 94 8.40 5.93 0.68
C VAL A 94 9.72 5.21 0.78
N VAL A 95 10.53 5.31 -0.26
CA VAL A 95 11.84 4.66 -0.31
C VAL A 95 12.82 5.38 0.62
N LYS A 96 13.53 4.62 1.43
CA LYS A 96 14.59 5.13 2.31
C LYS A 96 15.66 5.88 1.51
N ASP A 97 16.22 6.93 2.08
CA ASP A 97 17.22 7.80 1.46
C ASP A 97 16.72 8.53 0.19
N SER A 98 15.40 8.48 -0.09
CA SER A 98 14.77 9.26 -1.16
C SER A 98 14.49 10.70 -0.71
N PRO A 99 14.37 11.67 -1.66
CA PRO A 99 13.97 13.05 -1.33
C PRO A 99 12.60 13.17 -0.65
N ALA A 100 11.74 12.17 -0.80
CA ALA A 100 10.42 12.12 -0.20
C ALA A 100 10.43 11.63 1.26
N GLU A 101 11.55 11.06 1.74
CA GLU A 101 11.65 10.55 3.10
C GLU A 101 11.47 11.66 4.13
N GLY A 102 10.63 11.40 5.14
CA GLY A 102 10.26 12.37 6.17
C GLY A 102 9.38 13.54 5.65
N ARG A 103 9.03 13.55 4.38
CA ARG A 103 8.15 14.55 3.76
C ARG A 103 6.79 13.96 3.38
N LEU A 104 6.79 12.81 2.73
CA LEU A 104 5.58 12.04 2.43
C LEU A 104 5.51 10.81 3.33
N HIS A 105 4.31 10.31 3.56
CA HIS A 105 4.06 9.11 4.35
C HIS A 105 3.11 8.17 3.60
N ALA A 106 3.22 6.88 3.87
CA ALA A 106 2.27 5.92 3.37
C ALA A 106 0.83 6.28 3.81
N GLY A 107 -0.11 6.19 2.89
CA GLY A 107 -1.50 6.61 3.10
C GLY A 107 -1.80 8.08 2.77
N ASP A 108 -0.80 8.91 2.47
CA ASP A 108 -1.03 10.28 2.01
C ASP A 108 -1.69 10.26 0.62
N VAL A 109 -2.73 11.08 0.43
CA VAL A 109 -3.45 11.19 -0.84
C VAL A 109 -2.94 12.39 -1.62
N ILE A 110 -2.36 12.16 -2.80
CA ILE A 110 -1.88 13.23 -3.69
C ILE A 110 -3.07 13.79 -4.48
N LYS A 111 -3.32 15.06 -4.34
CA LYS A 111 -4.40 15.78 -5.05
C LYS A 111 -3.88 16.55 -6.26
N ALA A 112 -2.70 17.13 -6.15
CA ALA A 112 -2.09 17.91 -7.22
C ALA A 112 -0.56 17.88 -7.13
N VAL A 113 0.10 18.07 -8.26
CA VAL A 113 1.54 18.33 -8.40
C VAL A 113 1.69 19.66 -9.12
N ASP A 114 2.45 20.59 -8.55
CA ASP A 114 2.63 21.98 -9.04
C ASP A 114 1.31 22.68 -9.39
N GLY A 115 0.29 22.46 -8.56
CA GLY A 115 -1.05 23.01 -8.77
C GLY A 115 -1.89 22.30 -9.82
N THR A 116 -1.32 21.32 -10.57
CA THR A 116 -2.04 20.52 -11.55
C THR A 116 -2.68 19.30 -10.85
N ALA A 117 -4.01 19.19 -10.91
CA ALA A 117 -4.73 18.08 -10.31
C ALA A 117 -4.36 16.74 -10.97
N VAL A 118 -4.18 15.70 -10.14
CA VAL A 118 -3.83 14.35 -10.59
C VAL A 118 -4.96 13.38 -10.27
N LYS A 119 -5.19 12.41 -11.15
CA LYS A 119 -6.24 11.39 -11.02
C LYS A 119 -5.70 9.98 -11.10
N ALA A 120 -4.49 9.81 -11.61
CA ALA A 120 -3.81 8.54 -11.76
C ALA A 120 -2.33 8.66 -11.38
N PRO A 121 -1.67 7.56 -10.95
CA PRO A 121 -0.23 7.56 -10.67
C PRO A 121 0.62 8.06 -11.85
N ASP A 122 0.23 7.74 -13.08
CA ASP A 122 0.90 8.20 -14.29
C ASP A 122 0.91 9.72 -14.45
N ASP A 123 -0.14 10.41 -13.95
CA ASP A 123 -0.18 11.87 -13.99
C ASP A 123 0.90 12.46 -13.08
N VAL A 124 1.07 11.87 -11.89
CA VAL A 124 2.14 12.27 -10.95
C VAL A 124 3.51 12.04 -11.60
N ALA A 125 3.75 10.85 -12.15
CA ALA A 125 5.02 10.53 -12.79
C ALA A 125 5.35 11.52 -13.93
N LYS A 126 4.37 11.80 -14.80
CA LYS A 126 4.54 12.76 -15.92
C LYS A 126 4.85 14.19 -15.47
N LEU A 127 4.26 14.61 -14.35
CA LEU A 127 4.50 15.96 -13.82
C LEU A 127 5.88 16.05 -13.16
N VAL A 128 6.23 15.07 -12.33
CA VAL A 128 7.52 15.02 -11.64
C VAL A 128 8.68 14.90 -12.64
N THR A 129 8.55 14.07 -13.67
CA THR A 129 9.61 13.88 -14.69
C THR A 129 9.85 15.09 -15.61
N LYS A 130 9.00 16.10 -15.57
CA LYS A 130 9.28 17.39 -16.26
C LYS A 130 10.34 18.21 -15.56
N HIS A 131 10.57 17.96 -14.29
CA HIS A 131 11.58 18.66 -13.51
C HIS A 131 12.95 18.03 -13.72
N LYS A 132 13.96 18.88 -13.71
CA LYS A 132 15.36 18.46 -13.73
C LYS A 132 15.82 18.10 -12.33
N PRO A 133 16.84 17.25 -12.18
CA PRO A 133 17.48 17.03 -10.88
C PRO A 133 17.87 18.36 -10.23
N GLY A 134 17.52 18.51 -8.96
CA GLY A 134 17.74 19.72 -8.17
C GLY A 134 16.61 20.75 -8.22
N GLU A 135 15.56 20.54 -9.00
CA GLU A 135 14.38 21.42 -9.01
C GLU A 135 13.36 21.01 -7.96
N ASP A 136 12.61 21.97 -7.46
CA ASP A 136 11.57 21.76 -6.47
C ASP A 136 10.23 21.39 -7.12
N VAL A 137 9.59 20.36 -6.60
CA VAL A 137 8.24 19.89 -6.98
C VAL A 137 7.31 20.09 -5.78
N VAL A 138 6.17 20.74 -6.00
CA VAL A 138 5.19 21.02 -4.94
C VAL A 138 4.03 20.03 -5.01
N PHE A 139 3.92 19.17 -4.01
CA PHE A 139 2.81 18.24 -3.85
C PHE A 139 1.72 18.86 -2.98
N THR A 140 0.48 18.83 -3.44
CA THR A 140 -0.69 19.12 -2.59
C THR A 140 -1.28 17.78 -2.17
N ILE A 141 -1.25 17.49 -0.89
CA ILE A 141 -1.69 16.20 -0.34
C ILE A 141 -2.81 16.37 0.69
N VAL A 142 -3.57 15.31 0.91
CA VAL A 142 -4.35 15.09 2.14
C VAL A 142 -3.56 14.12 2.99
N PRO A 143 -3.12 14.50 4.19
CA PRO A 143 -2.37 13.61 5.08
C PRO A 143 -3.17 12.36 5.45
N ALA A 144 -2.50 11.23 5.59
CA ALA A 144 -3.11 9.95 5.96
C ALA A 144 -3.98 10.04 7.23
N LYS A 145 -3.53 10.80 8.22
CA LYS A 145 -4.28 11.04 9.48
C LYS A 145 -5.60 11.75 9.24
N GLU A 146 -5.62 12.74 8.36
CA GLU A 146 -6.84 13.47 7.99
C GLU A 146 -7.80 12.57 7.18
N GLN A 147 -7.25 11.77 6.27
CA GLN A 147 -8.04 10.80 5.52
C GLN A 147 -8.73 9.79 6.46
N ALA A 148 -7.99 9.18 7.38
CA ALA A 148 -8.53 8.25 8.37
C ALA A 148 -9.57 8.89 9.31
N ALA A 149 -9.35 10.14 9.71
CA ALA A 149 -10.31 10.89 10.53
C ALA A 149 -11.60 11.20 9.77
N ALA A 150 -11.47 11.55 8.49
CA ALA A 150 -12.61 11.83 7.63
C ALA A 150 -13.46 10.57 7.38
N GLU A 151 -12.83 9.43 7.13
CA GLU A 151 -13.51 8.13 6.98
C GLU A 151 -14.29 7.74 8.23
N LYS A 152 -13.67 7.84 9.41
CA LYS A 152 -14.36 7.57 10.69
C LYS A 152 -15.58 8.48 10.90
N ALA A 153 -15.49 9.71 10.43
CA ALA A 153 -16.57 10.70 10.53
C ALA A 153 -17.56 10.65 9.38
N HIS A 154 -17.43 9.69 8.44
CA HIS A 154 -18.24 9.59 7.21
C HIS A 154 -18.33 10.90 6.43
N ARG A 155 -17.23 11.65 6.35
CA ARG A 155 -17.10 12.92 5.61
C ARG A 155 -15.97 12.87 4.59
N THR A 156 -15.97 13.78 3.65
CA THR A 156 -14.84 13.96 2.74
C THR A 156 -13.70 14.70 3.46
N ALA A 157 -12.47 14.22 3.29
CA ALA A 157 -11.29 14.93 3.79
C ALA A 157 -11.08 16.23 3.00
N THR A 158 -11.01 17.35 3.72
CA THR A 158 -10.90 18.70 3.13
C THR A 158 -9.58 19.39 3.44
N LYS A 159 -8.90 18.98 4.51
CA LYS A 159 -7.65 19.59 4.92
C LYS A 159 -6.52 19.09 4.01
N THR A 160 -5.92 20.01 3.27
CA THR A 160 -4.76 19.73 2.41
C THR A 160 -3.51 20.42 2.94
N GLU A 161 -2.37 19.82 2.64
CA GLU A 161 -1.05 20.36 2.94
C GLU A 161 -0.21 20.43 1.66
N LYS A 162 0.68 21.43 1.59
CA LYS A 162 1.64 21.53 0.49
C LYS A 162 3.01 21.10 0.99
N ILE A 163 3.61 20.17 0.26
CA ILE A 163 4.93 19.62 0.56
C ILE A 163 5.83 19.88 -0.63
N THR A 164 6.97 20.51 -0.40
CA THR A 164 7.98 20.72 -1.43
C THR A 164 9.06 19.68 -1.32
N ILE A 165 9.39 19.02 -2.43
CA ILE A 165 10.42 18.00 -2.53
C ILE A 165 11.37 18.38 -3.65
N THR A 166 12.67 18.44 -3.36
CA THR A 166 13.71 18.69 -4.36
C THR A 166 14.06 17.37 -5.04
N THR A 167 14.00 17.34 -6.37
CA THR A 167 14.33 16.15 -7.17
C THR A 167 15.83 15.82 -7.08
N LYS A 168 16.15 14.54 -7.19
CA LYS A 168 17.55 14.06 -7.31
C LYS A 168 17.85 13.60 -8.71
#